data_2af8e1aa00a7bc8c2174b4be8b36c4db
#
_entry.id   2af8e1aa00a7bc8c2174b4be8b36c4db
#
_cell.length_a   1.000
_cell.length_b   1.000
_cell.length_c   1.000
_cell.angle_alpha   90.00
_cell.angle_beta   90.00
_cell.angle_gamma   90.00
#
_symmetry.space_group_name_H-M   'P 1'
#
loop_
_entity.id
_entity.type
_entity.pdbx_description
1 polymer ?
#
loop_
_entity_poly.entity_id
_entity_poly.type
_entity_poly.pdbx_seq_one_letter_code
_entity_poly.pdbx_strand_id
1 'polypeptide(L)'
;MTAGVSRRALLIGGAFCVSTISRSIAATRVEIEQFDANGVSTGVAALDKIVKSDAEWRAQLSPRAYDVMRHEGTERAFAGPYWDDHADGLYRCLGCETALFDSKTKFDSGTGWPSFYAPASKHNVVETVDSSFGIRRTAVSCARCDAHLGHVFTDGPRPTGLRYCINGVALSFAPRGAKETAR
;
A
#
# COMPACT_ATOMS: atom_id res chain seq x y z
N MET A 1 -74.96 38.12 27.77
CA MET A 1 -74.09 37.41 28.73
C MET A 1 -73.77 36.10 28.13
N THR A 2 -72.61 35.97 27.46
CA THR A 2 -72.11 34.73 26.89
C THR A 2 -70.62 34.61 27.13
N ALA A 3 -70.25 33.65 27.95
CA ALA A 3 -68.91 33.36 28.35
C ALA A 3 -68.11 32.65 27.25
N GLY A 4 -66.94 33.19 26.87
CA GLY A 4 -66.09 32.57 25.90
C GLY A 4 -65.16 31.51 26.57
N VAL A 5 -65.15 30.30 26.02
CA VAL A 5 -64.27 29.21 26.42
C VAL A 5 -62.99 29.25 25.61
N SER A 6 -61.87 29.52 26.29
CA SER A 6 -60.53 29.50 25.71
C SER A 6 -59.99 28.04 25.60
N ARG A 7 -59.71 27.54 24.37
CA ARG A 7 -59.01 26.30 24.15
C ARG A 7 -57.50 26.52 24.11
N ARG A 8 -56.78 26.11 25.16
CA ARG A 8 -55.31 26.00 25.14
C ARG A 8 -54.93 24.71 24.41
N ALA A 9 -54.30 24.86 23.28
CA ALA A 9 -53.65 23.75 22.59
C ALA A 9 -52.30 23.45 23.25
N LEU A 10 -52.14 22.22 23.76
CA LEU A 10 -50.91 21.69 24.30
C LEU A 10 -50.07 21.13 23.13
N LEU A 11 -48.98 21.81 22.76
CA LEU A 11 -48.01 21.27 21.78
C LEU A 11 -47.05 20.37 22.56
N ILE A 12 -47.19 19.05 22.38
CA ILE A 12 -46.21 18.05 22.86
C ILE A 12 -45.12 17.95 21.81
N GLY A 13 -43.98 18.62 22.05
CA GLY A 13 -42.79 18.50 21.24
C GLY A 13 -42.06 17.18 21.56
N GLY A 14 -42.24 16.17 20.72
CA GLY A 14 -41.44 14.94 20.78
C GLY A 14 -40.03 15.19 20.23
N ALA A 15 -39.01 15.20 21.09
CA ALA A 15 -37.64 15.20 20.68
C ALA A 15 -37.23 13.81 20.17
N PHE A 16 -37.13 13.65 18.85
CA PHE A 16 -36.53 12.44 18.25
C PHE A 16 -35.04 12.46 18.48
N CYS A 17 -34.56 11.68 19.44
CA CYS A 17 -33.13 11.41 19.64
C CYS A 17 -32.68 10.41 18.55
N VAL A 18 -32.07 10.91 17.47
CA VAL A 18 -31.47 10.05 16.45
C VAL A 18 -30.14 9.56 17.01
N SER A 19 -30.14 8.37 17.60
CA SER A 19 -28.90 7.70 18.01
C SER A 19 -28.17 7.25 16.76
N THR A 20 -27.12 7.97 16.36
CA THR A 20 -26.18 7.53 15.34
C THR A 20 -25.36 6.37 15.89
N ILE A 21 -25.73 5.15 15.53
CA ILE A 21 -24.94 3.95 15.81
C ILE A 21 -23.69 4.04 14.89
N SER A 22 -22.60 4.56 15.43
CA SER A 22 -21.29 4.48 14.79
C SER A 22 -20.87 3.00 14.80
N ARG A 23 -21.07 2.30 13.68
CA ARG A 23 -20.48 0.98 13.48
C ARG A 23 -18.96 1.15 13.35
N SER A 24 -18.23 0.87 14.42
CA SER A 24 -16.79 0.66 14.36
C SER A 24 -16.55 -0.58 13.49
N ILE A 25 -16.11 -0.36 12.24
CA ILE A 25 -15.58 -1.44 11.40
C ILE A 25 -14.27 -1.84 12.05
N ALA A 26 -14.20 -3.04 12.62
CA ALA A 26 -12.95 -3.58 13.14
C ALA A 26 -11.92 -3.55 12.01
N ALA A 27 -10.81 -2.84 12.22
CA ALA A 27 -9.76 -2.74 11.23
C ALA A 27 -9.19 -4.14 10.98
N THR A 28 -9.11 -4.55 9.71
CA THR A 28 -8.49 -5.82 9.33
C THR A 28 -7.00 -5.74 9.65
N ARG A 29 -6.50 -6.66 10.47
CA ARG A 29 -5.08 -6.73 10.83
C ARG A 29 -4.32 -7.64 9.87
N VAL A 30 -3.05 -7.30 9.62
CA VAL A 30 -2.13 -8.04 8.76
C VAL A 30 -0.77 -8.14 9.46
N GLU A 31 -0.12 -9.28 9.33
CA GLU A 31 1.24 -9.48 9.84
C GLU A 31 2.24 -8.82 8.90
N ILE A 32 3.03 -7.90 9.44
CA ILE A 32 4.07 -7.17 8.72
C ILE A 32 5.38 -7.32 9.47
N GLU A 33 6.43 -7.78 8.78
CA GLU A 33 7.78 -7.76 9.30
C GLU A 33 8.34 -6.35 9.21
N GLN A 34 8.83 -5.86 10.36
CA GLN A 34 9.36 -4.51 10.48
C GLN A 34 10.88 -4.53 10.40
N PHE A 35 11.44 -3.44 9.89
CA PHE A 35 12.88 -3.28 9.70
C PHE A 35 13.33 -1.91 10.23
N ASP A 36 14.46 -1.90 10.92
CA ASP A 36 15.11 -0.66 11.36
C ASP A 36 15.78 0.08 10.18
N ALA A 37 16.41 1.21 10.46
CA ALA A 37 17.11 2.02 9.46
C ALA A 37 18.33 1.29 8.83
N ASN A 38 18.83 0.25 9.49
CA ASN A 38 19.92 -0.58 8.96
C ASN A 38 19.41 -1.77 8.14
N GLY A 39 18.10 -1.90 7.97
CA GLY A 39 17.48 -3.03 7.28
C GLY A 39 17.56 -4.34 8.08
N VAL A 40 17.71 -4.26 9.39
CA VAL A 40 17.65 -5.41 10.29
C VAL A 40 16.22 -5.62 10.72
N SER A 41 15.75 -6.87 10.63
CA SER A 41 14.41 -7.22 11.10
C SER A 41 14.26 -6.95 12.59
N THR A 42 13.21 -6.27 12.97
CA THR A 42 12.82 -6.02 14.36
C THR A 42 11.66 -6.94 14.81
N GLY A 43 11.24 -7.84 13.93
CA GLY A 43 10.21 -8.84 14.16
C GLY A 43 8.91 -8.58 13.40
N VAL A 44 8.02 -9.57 13.46
CA VAL A 44 6.70 -9.50 12.83
C VAL A 44 5.70 -8.92 13.82
N ALA A 45 4.93 -7.93 13.38
CA ALA A 45 3.87 -7.31 14.17
C ALA A 45 2.54 -7.35 13.42
N ALA A 46 1.46 -7.59 14.14
CA ALA A 46 0.11 -7.45 13.61
C ALA A 46 -0.25 -5.95 13.56
N LEU A 47 -0.33 -5.37 12.37
CA LEU A 47 -0.67 -3.97 12.13
C LEU A 47 -2.04 -3.86 11.44
N ASP A 48 -2.69 -2.73 11.61
CA ASP A 48 -3.92 -2.44 10.88
C ASP A 48 -3.61 -2.23 9.39
N LYS A 49 -4.45 -2.78 8.51
CA LYS A 49 -4.42 -2.43 7.10
C LYS A 49 -4.65 -0.95 6.90
N ILE A 50 -3.93 -0.37 5.95
CA ILE A 50 -4.15 1.03 5.54
C ILE A 50 -5.26 1.05 4.50
N VAL A 51 -6.43 1.52 4.91
CA VAL A 51 -7.59 1.73 4.04
C VAL A 51 -7.84 3.22 3.91
N LYS A 52 -7.80 3.74 2.70
CA LYS A 52 -8.07 5.14 2.37
C LYS A 52 -9.10 5.21 1.25
N SER A 53 -9.87 6.29 1.23
CA SER A 53 -10.74 6.64 0.12
C SER A 53 -9.93 6.95 -1.15
N ASP A 54 -10.58 6.89 -2.29
CA ASP A 54 -10.00 7.28 -3.57
C ASP A 54 -9.44 8.70 -3.56
N ALA A 55 -10.18 9.64 -2.96
CA ALA A 55 -9.76 11.04 -2.82
C ALA A 55 -8.48 11.19 -1.98
N GLU A 56 -8.34 10.44 -0.89
CA GLU A 56 -7.14 10.46 -0.05
C GLU A 56 -5.92 9.89 -0.76
N TRP A 57 -6.11 8.80 -1.54
CA TRP A 57 -5.03 8.25 -2.36
C TRP A 57 -4.59 9.23 -3.44
N ARG A 58 -5.53 9.90 -4.13
CA ARG A 58 -5.21 10.93 -5.13
C ARG A 58 -4.51 12.15 -4.54
N ALA A 59 -4.82 12.51 -3.31
CA ALA A 59 -4.15 13.60 -2.61
C ALA A 59 -2.71 13.26 -2.19
N GLN A 60 -2.44 11.98 -1.92
CA GLN A 60 -1.13 11.50 -1.46
C GLN A 60 -0.18 11.16 -2.61
N LEU A 61 -0.70 10.58 -3.69
CA LEU A 61 0.10 10.00 -4.78
C LEU A 61 0.11 10.93 -6.00
N SER A 62 1.22 10.94 -6.72
CA SER A 62 1.22 11.55 -8.06
C SER A 62 0.22 10.81 -8.97
N PRO A 63 -0.31 11.45 -10.04
CA PRO A 63 -1.25 10.79 -10.94
C PRO A 63 -0.75 9.45 -11.49
N ARG A 64 0.55 9.37 -11.80
CA ARG A 64 1.18 8.15 -12.30
C ARG A 64 1.31 7.06 -11.23
N ALA A 65 1.76 7.42 -10.01
CA ALA A 65 1.83 6.48 -8.90
C ALA A 65 0.44 5.97 -8.52
N TYR A 66 -0.56 6.86 -8.53
CA TYR A 66 -1.95 6.49 -8.28
C TYR A 66 -2.47 5.49 -9.31
N ASP A 67 -2.26 5.72 -10.62
CA ASP A 67 -2.67 4.80 -11.68
C ASP A 67 -2.03 3.41 -11.50
N VAL A 68 -0.73 3.35 -11.26
CA VAL A 68 -0.01 2.11 -11.02
C VAL A 68 -0.52 1.40 -9.76
N MET A 69 -0.56 2.11 -8.63
CA MET A 69 -0.78 1.48 -7.31
C MET A 69 -2.25 1.15 -7.03
N ARG A 70 -3.20 1.84 -7.67
CA ARG A 70 -4.64 1.69 -7.40
C ARG A 70 -5.46 1.19 -8.58
N HIS A 71 -4.92 1.24 -9.80
CA HIS A 71 -5.55 0.75 -11.03
C HIS A 71 -4.73 -0.31 -11.77
N GLU A 72 -3.71 -0.87 -11.11
CA GLU A 72 -2.86 -1.94 -11.68
C GLU A 72 -2.16 -1.53 -12.99
N GLY A 73 -1.90 -0.21 -13.15
CA GLY A 73 -1.15 0.31 -14.27
C GLY A 73 0.30 -0.15 -14.28
N THR A 74 0.99 0.12 -15.38
CA THR A 74 2.43 -0.17 -15.51
C THR A 74 3.14 1.09 -16.00
N GLU A 75 4.22 1.49 -15.34
CA GLU A 75 5.07 2.58 -15.83
C GLU A 75 5.84 2.16 -17.08
N ARG A 76 6.24 3.16 -17.90
CA ARG A 76 7.07 2.87 -19.08
C ARG A 76 8.46 2.41 -18.64
N ALA A 77 8.98 1.35 -19.30
CA ALA A 77 10.33 0.85 -19.09
C ALA A 77 11.38 1.96 -19.26
N PHE A 78 12.42 1.96 -18.44
CA PHE A 78 13.52 2.92 -18.41
C PHE A 78 13.12 4.38 -18.12
N ALA A 79 11.86 4.64 -17.73
CA ALA A 79 11.35 5.98 -17.48
C ALA A 79 10.96 6.23 -16.01
N GLY A 80 10.82 5.18 -15.22
CA GLY A 80 10.54 5.26 -13.78
C GLY A 80 11.81 5.47 -12.94
N PRO A 81 11.66 5.71 -11.64
CA PRO A 81 12.81 5.74 -10.73
C PRO A 81 13.35 4.33 -10.44
N TYR A 82 14.58 4.24 -9.95
CA TYR A 82 15.22 3.07 -9.36
C TYR A 82 15.56 1.89 -10.29
N TRP A 83 15.24 1.93 -11.59
CA TRP A 83 15.63 0.84 -12.49
C TRP A 83 17.18 0.72 -12.56
N ASP A 84 17.89 1.84 -12.52
CA ASP A 84 19.37 1.95 -12.57
C ASP A 84 19.94 2.49 -11.23
N ASP A 85 19.25 2.30 -10.11
CA ASP A 85 19.72 2.71 -8.78
C ASP A 85 20.46 1.54 -8.13
N HIS A 86 21.68 1.81 -7.62
CA HIS A 86 22.56 0.84 -6.95
C HIS A 86 22.87 1.25 -5.50
N ALA A 87 22.17 2.26 -4.96
CA ALA A 87 22.38 2.71 -3.59
C ALA A 87 21.98 1.61 -2.59
N ASP A 88 22.72 1.54 -1.46
CA ASP A 88 22.41 0.59 -0.39
C ASP A 88 21.29 1.10 0.52
N GLY A 89 20.23 0.31 0.65
CA GLY A 89 19.07 0.69 1.43
C GLY A 89 17.86 -0.21 1.26
N LEU A 90 16.72 0.28 1.75
CA LEU A 90 15.42 -0.38 1.64
C LEU A 90 14.51 0.35 0.66
N TYR A 91 13.86 -0.40 -0.19
CA TYR A 91 12.76 0.06 -1.02
C TYR A 91 11.45 -0.18 -0.26
N ARG A 92 10.72 0.91 0.02
CA ARG A 92 9.47 0.91 0.79
C ARG A 92 8.27 1.19 -0.11
N CYS A 93 7.09 0.80 0.33
CA CYS A 93 5.85 1.15 -0.36
C CYS A 93 5.61 2.66 -0.29
N LEU A 94 5.47 3.33 -1.43
CA LEU A 94 5.20 4.78 -1.48
C LEU A 94 3.88 5.15 -0.77
N GLY A 95 2.93 4.22 -0.70
CA GLY A 95 1.63 4.47 -0.08
C GLY A 95 1.60 4.35 1.44
N CYS A 96 2.45 3.50 2.04
CA CYS A 96 2.34 3.16 3.46
C CYS A 96 3.68 2.89 4.19
N GLU A 97 4.81 3.13 3.54
CA GLU A 97 6.18 3.00 4.08
C GLU A 97 6.56 1.57 4.54
N THR A 98 5.75 0.55 4.24
CA THR A 98 6.12 -0.85 4.49
C THR A 98 7.39 -1.20 3.72
N ALA A 99 8.40 -1.77 4.37
CA ALA A 99 9.62 -2.24 3.71
C ALA A 99 9.29 -3.42 2.79
N LEU A 100 9.54 -3.27 1.49
CA LEU A 100 9.17 -4.25 0.47
C LEU A 100 10.36 -5.06 -0.03
N PHE A 101 11.47 -4.37 -0.36
CA PHE A 101 12.67 -4.99 -0.91
C PHE A 101 13.93 -4.39 -0.30
N ASP A 102 14.98 -5.19 -0.24
CA ASP A 102 16.33 -4.75 0.16
C ASP A 102 17.20 -4.60 -1.10
N SER A 103 18.03 -3.55 -1.17
CA SER A 103 19.01 -3.35 -2.24
C SER A 103 19.93 -4.56 -2.46
N LYS A 104 20.19 -5.35 -1.40
CA LYS A 104 20.98 -6.59 -1.46
C LYS A 104 20.36 -7.67 -2.34
N THR A 105 19.04 -7.60 -2.60
CA THR A 105 18.34 -8.53 -3.48
C THR A 105 18.09 -7.95 -4.87
N LYS A 106 18.46 -6.67 -5.09
CA LYS A 106 18.30 -6.00 -6.38
C LYS A 106 19.33 -6.47 -7.38
N PHE A 107 18.94 -6.59 -8.63
CA PHE A 107 19.83 -6.92 -9.75
C PHE A 107 19.37 -6.22 -11.03
N ASP A 108 20.31 -6.07 -11.97
CA ASP A 108 20.00 -5.56 -13.31
C ASP A 108 19.40 -6.70 -14.17
N SER A 109 18.11 -6.56 -14.47
CA SER A 109 17.39 -7.52 -15.34
C SER A 109 17.40 -7.12 -16.81
N GLY A 110 17.87 -5.92 -17.15
CA GLY A 110 17.80 -5.36 -18.50
C GLY A 110 16.40 -4.99 -18.96
N THR A 111 15.37 -5.13 -18.11
CA THR A 111 13.96 -4.91 -18.50
C THR A 111 13.51 -3.46 -18.38
N GLY A 112 14.29 -2.61 -17.69
CA GLY A 112 13.98 -1.19 -17.46
C GLY A 112 13.05 -0.91 -16.28
N TRP A 113 12.87 -1.89 -15.39
CA TRP A 113 12.19 -1.77 -14.11
C TRP A 113 13.08 -2.27 -12.98
N PRO A 114 12.95 -1.71 -11.74
CA PRO A 114 13.60 -2.26 -10.57
C PRO A 114 13.29 -3.74 -10.42
N SER A 115 14.32 -4.58 -10.32
CA SER A 115 14.17 -6.03 -10.25
C SER A 115 14.87 -6.60 -9.04
N PHE A 116 14.19 -7.49 -8.31
CA PHE A 116 14.68 -8.12 -7.09
C PHE A 116 14.48 -9.63 -7.15
N TYR A 117 15.42 -10.43 -6.62
CA TYR A 117 15.23 -11.87 -6.56
C TYR A 117 14.46 -12.35 -5.33
N ALA A 118 14.24 -11.50 -4.34
CA ALA A 118 13.42 -11.79 -3.16
C ALA A 118 12.87 -10.49 -2.54
N PRO A 119 11.68 -10.50 -1.92
CA PRO A 119 11.22 -9.41 -1.06
C PRO A 119 12.03 -9.36 0.25
N ALA A 120 12.00 -8.24 0.95
CA ALA A 120 12.58 -8.10 2.28
C ALA A 120 11.94 -9.09 3.28
N SER A 121 10.63 -9.29 3.14
CA SER A 121 9.86 -10.33 3.85
C SER A 121 8.66 -10.78 3.03
N LYS A 122 8.32 -12.07 3.14
CA LYS A 122 7.08 -12.61 2.57
C LYS A 122 5.81 -12.10 3.26
N HIS A 123 5.91 -11.60 4.49
CA HIS A 123 4.81 -10.94 5.19
C HIS A 123 4.45 -9.58 4.58
N ASN A 124 5.37 -8.94 3.86
CA ASN A 124 5.21 -7.57 3.40
C ASN A 124 4.65 -7.46 1.98
N VAL A 125 4.58 -8.58 1.26
CA VAL A 125 4.02 -8.66 -0.10
C VAL A 125 2.96 -9.75 -0.19
N VAL A 126 2.01 -9.55 -1.09
CA VAL A 126 0.99 -10.56 -1.44
C VAL A 126 1.13 -10.89 -2.92
N GLU A 127 1.11 -12.17 -3.22
CA GLU A 127 1.17 -12.69 -4.58
C GLU A 127 -0.20 -13.26 -4.96
N THR A 128 -0.76 -12.78 -6.06
CA THR A 128 -2.07 -13.21 -6.57
C THR A 128 -1.99 -13.55 -8.06
N VAL A 129 -2.82 -14.50 -8.50
CA VAL A 129 -2.89 -14.83 -9.92
C VAL A 129 -3.59 -13.71 -10.67
N ASP A 130 -2.88 -13.13 -11.65
CA ASP A 130 -3.41 -12.17 -12.61
C ASP A 130 -3.64 -12.90 -13.95
N SER A 131 -4.88 -12.92 -14.42
CA SER A 131 -5.28 -13.51 -15.69
C SER A 131 -5.75 -12.48 -16.71
N SER A 132 -5.45 -11.19 -16.49
CA SER A 132 -5.80 -10.12 -17.42
C SER A 132 -5.09 -10.30 -18.77
N PHE A 133 -5.72 -9.80 -19.82
CA PHE A 133 -5.22 -9.85 -21.20
C PHE A 133 -4.94 -11.26 -21.74
N GLY A 134 -5.56 -12.32 -21.18
CA GLY A 134 -5.36 -13.71 -21.61
C GLY A 134 -3.99 -14.33 -21.27
N ILE A 135 -3.17 -13.64 -20.48
CA ILE A 135 -1.86 -14.11 -20.01
C ILE A 135 -1.96 -14.35 -18.50
N ARG A 136 -1.54 -15.54 -18.06
CA ARG A 136 -1.48 -15.85 -16.63
C ARG A 136 -0.15 -15.40 -16.06
N ARG A 137 -0.20 -14.42 -15.15
CA ARG A 137 0.96 -13.87 -14.42
C ARG A 137 0.70 -13.93 -12.92
N THR A 138 1.71 -13.65 -12.12
CA THR A 138 1.57 -13.48 -10.68
C THR A 138 1.79 -12.01 -10.34
N ALA A 139 0.71 -11.32 -9.98
CA ALA A 139 0.76 -9.94 -9.50
C ALA A 139 1.31 -9.88 -8.07
N VAL A 140 2.04 -8.81 -7.78
CA VAL A 140 2.62 -8.52 -6.46
C VAL A 140 2.02 -7.23 -5.93
N SER A 141 1.49 -7.28 -4.72
CA SER A 141 0.91 -6.13 -4.02
C SER A 141 1.50 -5.96 -2.62
N CYS A 142 1.42 -4.76 -2.07
CA CYS A 142 1.79 -4.47 -0.69
C CYS A 142 0.79 -5.12 0.28
N ALA A 143 1.25 -5.93 1.22
CA ALA A 143 0.38 -6.62 2.17
C ALA A 143 -0.41 -5.66 3.08
N ARG A 144 0.12 -4.45 3.37
CA ARG A 144 -0.50 -3.52 4.32
C ARG A 144 -1.54 -2.59 3.71
N CYS A 145 -1.39 -2.17 2.43
CA CYS A 145 -2.28 -1.18 1.82
C CYS A 145 -2.87 -1.61 0.47
N ASP A 146 -2.63 -2.85 0.06
CA ASP A 146 -3.10 -3.46 -1.20
C ASP A 146 -2.65 -2.68 -2.47
N ALA A 147 -1.59 -1.86 -2.37
CA ALA A 147 -1.06 -1.17 -3.52
C ALA A 147 -0.45 -2.18 -4.50
N HIS A 148 -0.86 -2.13 -5.77
CA HIS A 148 -0.20 -2.89 -6.82
C HIS A 148 1.25 -2.42 -6.98
N LEU A 149 2.18 -3.37 -7.07
CA LEU A 149 3.61 -3.10 -7.16
C LEU A 149 4.19 -3.51 -8.52
N GLY A 150 3.71 -4.62 -9.07
CA GLY A 150 4.23 -5.22 -10.29
C GLY A 150 3.92 -6.72 -10.36
N HIS A 151 4.85 -7.50 -10.91
CA HIS A 151 4.67 -8.94 -11.09
C HIS A 151 5.93 -9.71 -10.72
N VAL A 152 5.78 -10.98 -10.38
CA VAL A 152 6.88 -11.91 -10.17
C VAL A 152 6.92 -12.96 -11.29
N PHE A 153 8.14 -13.24 -11.75
CA PHE A 153 8.46 -14.17 -12.84
C PHE A 153 9.47 -15.22 -12.34
N THR A 154 9.60 -16.34 -13.07
CA THR A 154 10.48 -17.46 -12.74
C THR A 154 11.78 -17.45 -13.54
N ASP A 155 12.17 -16.31 -14.06
CA ASP A 155 13.34 -16.08 -14.91
C ASP A 155 14.45 -15.26 -14.21
N GLY A 156 14.42 -15.23 -12.87
CA GLY A 156 15.38 -14.51 -12.04
C GLY A 156 16.66 -15.33 -11.75
N PRO A 157 17.64 -14.68 -11.10
CA PRO A 157 18.89 -15.30 -10.73
C PRO A 157 18.75 -16.22 -9.49
N ARG A 158 19.80 -17.03 -9.24
CA ARG A 158 19.95 -17.68 -7.95
C ARG A 158 20.06 -16.63 -6.82
N PRO A 159 19.61 -16.91 -5.59
CA PRO A 159 19.26 -18.25 -5.07
C PRO A 159 17.81 -18.66 -5.34
N THR A 160 16.89 -17.76 -5.67
CA THR A 160 15.45 -18.06 -5.75
C THR A 160 14.97 -18.48 -7.13
N GLY A 161 15.63 -18.04 -8.19
CA GLY A 161 15.13 -18.15 -9.56
C GLY A 161 13.97 -17.20 -9.86
N LEU A 162 13.61 -16.30 -8.94
CA LEU A 162 12.51 -15.36 -9.08
C LEU A 162 13.00 -13.97 -9.48
N ARG A 163 12.17 -13.29 -10.26
CA ARG A 163 12.35 -11.87 -10.59
C ARG A 163 11.07 -11.11 -10.25
N TYR A 164 11.12 -10.38 -9.16
CA TYR A 164 10.11 -9.38 -8.81
C TYR A 164 10.38 -8.12 -9.64
N CYS A 165 9.59 -7.92 -10.69
CA CYS A 165 9.66 -6.77 -11.59
C CYS A 165 8.67 -5.72 -11.11
N ILE A 166 9.19 -4.65 -10.51
CA ILE A 166 8.40 -3.71 -9.70
C ILE A 166 8.38 -2.33 -10.36
N ASN A 167 7.23 -1.67 -10.36
CA ASN A 167 7.13 -0.29 -10.80
C ASN A 167 7.86 0.63 -9.82
N GLY A 168 8.85 1.36 -10.30
CA GLY A 168 9.64 2.27 -9.45
C GLY A 168 8.78 3.38 -8.84
N VAL A 169 7.75 3.86 -9.56
CA VAL A 169 6.81 4.88 -9.04
C VAL A 169 5.96 4.40 -7.85
N ALA A 170 5.92 3.10 -7.58
CA ALA A 170 5.24 2.53 -6.40
C ALA A 170 6.16 2.44 -5.17
N LEU A 171 7.43 2.81 -5.32
CA LEU A 171 8.46 2.70 -4.31
C LEU A 171 8.94 4.07 -3.81
N SER A 172 9.37 4.11 -2.55
CA SER A 172 10.27 5.10 -1.98
C SER A 172 11.57 4.41 -1.56
N PHE A 173 12.68 5.14 -1.57
CA PHE A 173 13.98 4.60 -1.19
C PHE A 173 14.44 5.20 0.13
N ALA A 174 14.85 4.36 1.08
CA ALA A 174 15.44 4.74 2.36
C ALA A 174 16.89 4.25 2.41
N PRO A 175 17.89 5.15 2.35
CA PRO A 175 19.30 4.77 2.46
C PRO A 175 19.56 4.05 3.79
N ARG A 176 20.43 3.04 3.79
CA ARG A 176 20.80 2.30 5.00
C ARG A 176 21.53 3.21 5.98
N GLY A 177 21.17 3.12 7.26
CA GLY A 177 21.75 3.95 8.30
C GLY A 177 21.29 5.41 8.31
N ALA A 178 20.34 5.80 7.46
CA ALA A 178 19.73 7.11 7.53
C ALA A 178 19.02 7.30 8.88
N LYS A 179 19.26 8.44 9.54
CA LYS A 179 18.52 8.78 10.77
C LYS A 179 17.05 8.96 10.39
N GLU A 180 16.19 8.25 11.11
CA GLU A 180 14.74 8.40 10.96
C GLU A 180 14.37 9.84 11.31
N THR A 181 14.06 10.64 10.29
CA THR A 181 13.49 11.99 10.51
C THR A 181 12.04 11.77 10.91
N ALA A 182 11.74 11.99 12.20
CA ALA A 182 10.37 12.03 12.71
C ALA A 182 9.53 13.00 11.83
N ARG A 183 8.48 12.48 11.23
CA ARG A 183 7.45 13.27 10.51
C ARG A 183 6.24 13.48 11.41
#